data_b7dae37f18b3693df8622e191eeefc77
#
_entry.id   b7dae37f18b3693df8622e191eeefc77
#
_cell.length_a   1.000
_cell.length_b   1.000
_cell.length_c   1.000
_cell.angle_alpha   90.00
_cell.angle_beta   90.00
_cell.angle_gamma   90.00
#
_symmetry.space_group_name_H-M   'P 1'
#
loop_
_entity.id
_entity.type
_entity.pdbx_description
1 polymer ?
#
loop_
_entity_poly.entity_id
_entity_poly.type
_entity_poly.pdbx_seq_one_letter_code
_entity_poly.pdbx_strand_id
1 'polypeptide(L)'
;VTATPAPIDSADIVVVGAGILGLAVAWALGHVLGSGGGRSVLVVDRHPPSTQATARAAALLTRARGDTATAALVRDTYTAITSLEEELGEDLGLRRVGTLHVAASAARVDALRTLVGAATDPVDWLDGDGAARLAPCLSAEAVERAAFMPRDGFIDPVRLADAYRRSARLAGVRISTGLSVQAIRVERGRVAGIDTDRGFIVAPVVVNAAGAWAAGLAWSAGVGLPQAPVRSQYWITEPRPDLFPRDLPVLVMPDAGAYARPELGALLFGLRGRRSLALDPARLPIDTAGLDLDDTDGGLETLEAGWQMLARLCPPLLQAGIAHYVSGLSTYTADGRFVLGPAPEVEGLFMATGCCGAGIAASGGIGRAVAAAVLGRQGTVDLAPFAPGRLGVLDPFSPALRDACAAARSGKTAG
;
A
#
# COMPACT_ATOMS: atom_id res chain seq x y z
N VAL A 1 -25.08 -22.25 -30.49
CA VAL A 1 -25.23 -21.50 -29.20
C VAL A 1 -24.83 -22.46 -28.11
N THR A 2 -23.57 -22.40 -27.67
CA THR A 2 -23.10 -23.15 -26.49
C THR A 2 -23.79 -22.56 -25.27
N ALA A 3 -24.54 -23.36 -24.53
CA ALA A 3 -25.20 -22.96 -23.32
C ALA A 3 -24.11 -22.44 -22.32
N THR A 4 -24.32 -21.26 -21.79
CA THR A 4 -23.46 -20.74 -20.74
C THR A 4 -23.52 -21.71 -19.57
N PRO A 5 -22.39 -22.24 -19.06
CA PRO A 5 -22.40 -23.16 -17.93
C PRO A 5 -23.07 -22.50 -16.72
N ALA A 6 -23.76 -23.30 -15.91
CA ALA A 6 -24.39 -22.79 -14.70
C ALA A 6 -23.35 -22.14 -13.79
N PRO A 7 -23.69 -21.04 -13.10
CA PRO A 7 -22.77 -20.40 -12.18
C PRO A 7 -22.41 -21.32 -11.01
N ILE A 8 -21.15 -21.28 -10.58
CA ILE A 8 -20.66 -22.11 -9.46
C ILE A 8 -20.95 -21.49 -8.09
N ASP A 9 -21.15 -20.18 -8.03
CA ASP A 9 -21.49 -19.41 -6.80
C ASP A 9 -22.15 -18.08 -7.17
N SER A 10 -22.66 -17.37 -6.19
CA SER A 10 -23.18 -16.01 -6.31
C SER A 10 -22.91 -15.19 -5.05
N ALA A 11 -22.74 -13.89 -5.23
CA ALA A 11 -22.70 -12.91 -4.16
C ALA A 11 -23.19 -11.54 -4.66
N ASP A 12 -23.77 -10.73 -3.77
CA ASP A 12 -24.17 -9.36 -4.14
C ASP A 12 -22.97 -8.44 -4.39
N ILE A 13 -21.86 -8.71 -3.70
CA ILE A 13 -20.60 -7.98 -3.83
C ILE A 13 -19.45 -8.99 -3.84
N VAL A 14 -18.63 -8.96 -4.86
CA VAL A 14 -17.37 -9.71 -4.92
C VAL A 14 -16.20 -8.74 -4.79
N VAL A 15 -15.27 -9.03 -3.88
CA VAL A 15 -13.98 -8.34 -3.76
C VAL A 15 -12.89 -9.25 -4.31
N VAL A 16 -12.21 -8.83 -5.37
CA VAL A 16 -11.12 -9.60 -5.98
C VAL A 16 -9.79 -9.16 -5.40
N GLY A 17 -9.14 -10.07 -4.68
CA GLY A 17 -7.88 -9.85 -3.99
C GLY A 17 -8.03 -9.83 -2.47
N ALA A 18 -7.36 -10.77 -1.78
CA ALA A 18 -7.26 -10.85 -0.32
C ALA A 18 -5.95 -10.25 0.22
N GLY A 19 -5.44 -9.21 -0.44
CA GLY A 19 -4.41 -8.33 0.10
C GLY A 19 -4.99 -7.31 1.08
N ILE A 20 -4.12 -6.44 1.64
CA ILE A 20 -4.51 -5.47 2.67
C ILE A 20 -5.70 -4.59 2.24
N LEU A 21 -5.75 -4.12 0.99
CA LEU A 21 -6.82 -3.24 0.51
C LEU A 21 -8.15 -4.00 0.35
N GLY A 22 -8.12 -5.19 -0.26
CA GLY A 22 -9.33 -6.00 -0.42
C GLY A 22 -9.91 -6.46 0.90
N LEU A 23 -9.06 -6.87 1.86
CA LEU A 23 -9.49 -7.26 3.19
C LEU A 23 -10.06 -6.08 3.99
N ALA A 24 -9.46 -4.88 3.87
CA ALA A 24 -9.98 -3.67 4.51
C ALA A 24 -11.34 -3.24 3.92
N VAL A 25 -11.54 -3.35 2.59
CA VAL A 25 -12.84 -3.11 1.95
C VAL A 25 -13.87 -4.14 2.43
N ALA A 26 -13.50 -5.41 2.45
CA ALA A 26 -14.38 -6.49 2.90
C ALA A 26 -14.79 -6.35 4.37
N TRP A 27 -13.84 -5.97 5.23
CA TRP A 27 -14.10 -5.62 6.63
C TRP A 27 -15.12 -4.48 6.76
N ALA A 28 -14.88 -3.38 6.06
CA ALA A 28 -15.77 -2.22 6.11
C ALA A 28 -17.18 -2.53 5.57
N LEU A 29 -17.28 -3.31 4.47
CA LEU A 29 -18.55 -3.78 3.93
C LEU A 29 -19.29 -4.68 4.92
N GLY A 30 -18.59 -5.66 5.51
CA GLY A 30 -19.18 -6.57 6.50
C GLY A 30 -19.74 -5.83 7.69
N HIS A 31 -19.02 -4.87 8.25
CA HIS A 31 -19.49 -4.06 9.38
C HIS A 31 -20.71 -3.19 9.07
N VAL A 32 -20.77 -2.63 7.86
CA VAL A 32 -21.91 -1.79 7.45
C VAL A 32 -23.15 -2.62 7.14
N LEU A 33 -22.97 -3.81 6.56
CA LEU A 33 -24.07 -4.69 6.16
C LEU A 33 -24.56 -5.59 7.32
N GLY A 34 -23.65 -5.97 8.22
CA GLY A 34 -23.92 -6.89 9.32
C GLY A 34 -24.22 -8.32 8.85
N SER A 35 -24.20 -9.27 9.76
CA SER A 35 -24.47 -10.69 9.48
C SER A 35 -25.93 -11.00 9.10
N GLY A 36 -26.84 -10.02 9.20
CA GLY A 36 -28.26 -10.14 8.85
C GLY A 36 -28.73 -9.19 7.74
N GLY A 37 -27.82 -8.45 7.10
CA GLY A 37 -28.15 -7.27 6.28
C GLY A 37 -28.59 -7.52 4.84
N GLY A 38 -28.91 -8.70 4.43
CA GLY A 38 -29.53 -9.00 3.14
C GLY A 38 -28.60 -8.93 1.91
N ARG A 39 -27.38 -8.39 1.99
CA ARG A 39 -26.39 -8.39 0.89
C ARG A 39 -25.15 -9.19 1.28
N SER A 40 -24.84 -10.21 0.48
CA SER A 40 -23.70 -11.09 0.68
C SER A 40 -22.39 -10.50 0.11
N VAL A 41 -21.29 -10.67 0.85
CA VAL A 41 -19.95 -10.27 0.42
C VAL A 41 -19.06 -11.50 0.30
N LEU A 42 -18.37 -11.64 -0.85
CA LEU A 42 -17.41 -12.71 -1.10
C LEU A 42 -16.07 -12.09 -1.50
N VAL A 43 -15.01 -12.43 -0.77
CA VAL A 43 -13.62 -12.16 -1.19
C VAL A 43 -13.09 -13.37 -1.92
N VAL A 44 -12.42 -13.12 -3.06
CA VAL A 44 -11.81 -14.17 -3.89
C VAL A 44 -10.32 -13.87 -4.10
N ASP A 45 -9.46 -14.86 -3.86
CA ASP A 45 -8.03 -14.76 -4.16
C ASP A 45 -7.49 -16.11 -4.65
N ARG A 46 -6.51 -16.09 -5.55
CA ARG A 46 -5.81 -17.29 -6.01
C ARG A 46 -4.85 -17.85 -4.97
N HIS A 47 -4.36 -16.99 -4.06
CA HIS A 47 -3.38 -17.31 -3.02
C HIS A 47 -3.99 -17.25 -1.61
N PRO A 48 -3.31 -17.78 -0.60
CA PRO A 48 -3.62 -17.46 0.77
C PRO A 48 -3.59 -15.94 1.01
N PRO A 49 -4.42 -15.41 1.93
CA PRO A 49 -4.49 -13.97 2.17
C PRO A 49 -3.14 -13.36 2.51
N SER A 50 -2.89 -12.17 1.99
CA SER A 50 -1.73 -11.32 2.35
C SER A 50 -0.34 -11.84 1.97
N THR A 51 -0.22 -12.86 1.11
CA THR A 51 1.07 -13.49 0.78
C THR A 51 1.89 -12.75 -0.29
N GLN A 52 1.30 -11.78 -0.99
CA GLN A 52 1.99 -11.03 -2.05
C GLN A 52 2.58 -9.70 -1.53
N ALA A 53 2.26 -8.57 -2.13
CA ALA A 53 2.79 -7.25 -1.76
C ALA A 53 2.57 -6.89 -0.27
N THR A 54 1.49 -7.36 0.35
CA THR A 54 1.17 -7.10 1.75
C THR A 54 2.24 -7.64 2.69
N ALA A 55 2.64 -8.91 2.54
CA ALA A 55 3.68 -9.52 3.37
C ALA A 55 5.08 -8.91 3.16
N ARG A 56 5.28 -8.19 2.08
CA ARG A 56 6.55 -7.56 1.70
C ARG A 56 6.56 -6.06 1.95
N ALA A 57 5.63 -5.53 2.74
CA ALA A 57 5.54 -4.11 3.03
C ALA A 57 6.39 -3.72 4.25
N ALA A 58 7.09 -2.60 4.17
CA ALA A 58 7.78 -2.02 5.34
C ALA A 58 6.80 -1.49 6.40
N ALA A 59 5.56 -1.22 6.00
CA ALA A 59 4.40 -0.90 6.83
C ALA A 59 4.57 0.32 7.76
N LEU A 60 5.19 1.37 7.27
CA LEU A 60 5.25 2.66 7.94
C LEU A 60 3.87 3.33 7.92
N LEU A 61 3.45 3.85 9.08
CA LEU A 61 2.21 4.60 9.24
C LEU A 61 2.55 6.08 9.50
N THR A 62 2.91 6.79 8.44
CA THR A 62 3.25 8.21 8.52
C THR A 62 2.03 9.05 8.14
N ARG A 63 1.67 10.06 8.95
CA ARG A 63 0.48 10.92 8.76
C ARG A 63 0.77 12.13 7.88
N ALA A 64 2.01 12.62 7.87
CA ALA A 64 2.39 13.70 6.97
C ALA A 64 2.30 13.24 5.51
N ARG A 65 1.42 13.89 4.75
CA ARG A 65 1.15 13.61 3.33
C ARG A 65 1.08 14.91 2.56
N GLY A 66 1.45 14.84 1.29
CA GLY A 66 1.41 16.01 0.40
C GLY A 66 0.00 16.51 0.07
N ASP A 67 -1.04 15.75 0.42
CA ASP A 67 -2.43 16.13 0.22
C ASP A 67 -3.33 15.70 1.39
N THR A 68 -4.39 16.46 1.62
CA THR A 68 -5.32 16.27 2.75
C THR A 68 -6.17 15.02 2.64
N ALA A 69 -6.52 14.58 1.44
CA ALA A 69 -7.33 13.39 1.22
C ALA A 69 -6.55 12.11 1.59
N THR A 70 -5.30 11.99 1.14
CA THR A 70 -4.42 10.88 1.56
C THR A 70 -4.15 10.91 3.07
N ALA A 71 -3.93 12.10 3.66
CA ALA A 71 -3.77 12.24 5.11
C ALA A 71 -5.01 11.77 5.88
N ALA A 72 -6.21 12.06 5.39
CA ALA A 72 -7.46 11.59 5.98
C ALA A 72 -7.58 10.06 5.94
N LEU A 73 -7.26 9.42 4.80
CA LEU A 73 -7.24 7.95 4.69
C LEU A 73 -6.28 7.31 5.70
N VAL A 74 -5.12 7.92 5.93
CA VAL A 74 -4.15 7.42 6.93
C VAL A 74 -4.69 7.57 8.35
N ARG A 75 -5.29 8.71 8.71
CA ARG A 75 -5.93 8.90 10.03
C ARG A 75 -7.02 7.86 10.29
N ASP A 76 -7.86 7.60 9.29
CA ASP A 76 -8.91 6.58 9.38
C ASP A 76 -8.33 5.17 9.58
N THR A 77 -7.10 4.90 9.11
CA THR A 77 -6.42 3.62 9.36
C THR A 77 -6.06 3.46 10.84
N TYR A 78 -5.58 4.50 11.51
CA TYR A 78 -5.35 4.44 12.96
C TYR A 78 -6.63 4.17 13.74
N THR A 79 -7.75 4.80 13.34
CA THR A 79 -9.06 4.52 13.91
C THR A 79 -9.51 3.07 13.63
N ALA A 80 -9.24 2.57 12.44
CA ALA A 80 -9.56 1.17 12.09
C ALA A 80 -8.76 0.17 12.93
N ILE A 81 -7.47 0.44 13.17
CA ILE A 81 -6.62 -0.40 14.04
C ILE A 81 -7.21 -0.46 15.45
N THR A 82 -7.55 0.69 16.05
CA THR A 82 -8.17 0.74 17.37
C THR A 82 -9.49 -0.04 17.41
N SER A 83 -10.36 0.14 16.39
CA SER A 83 -11.63 -0.62 16.32
C SER A 83 -11.41 -2.13 16.22
N LEU A 84 -10.39 -2.57 15.48
CA LEU A 84 -10.03 -3.98 15.35
C LEU A 84 -9.47 -4.56 16.66
N GLU A 85 -8.62 -3.80 17.37
CA GLU A 85 -8.06 -4.19 18.66
C GLU A 85 -9.16 -4.36 19.70
N GLU A 86 -10.11 -3.43 19.76
CA GLU A 86 -11.29 -3.51 20.65
C GLU A 86 -12.18 -4.71 20.30
N GLU A 87 -12.50 -4.92 19.01
CA GLU A 87 -13.38 -6.01 18.57
C GLU A 87 -12.75 -7.38 18.78
N LEU A 88 -11.45 -7.53 18.47
CA LEU A 88 -10.76 -8.82 18.54
C LEU A 88 -10.18 -9.11 19.93
N GLY A 89 -10.14 -8.12 20.83
CA GLY A 89 -9.58 -8.25 22.17
C GLY A 89 -8.06 -8.50 22.19
N GLU A 90 -7.32 -7.97 21.21
CA GLU A 90 -5.88 -8.20 21.10
C GLU A 90 -5.12 -6.95 20.64
N ASP A 91 -3.86 -6.82 21.05
CA ASP A 91 -2.92 -5.82 20.54
C ASP A 91 -2.41 -6.25 19.17
N LEU A 92 -2.65 -5.45 18.14
CA LEU A 92 -2.16 -5.69 16.78
C LEU A 92 -0.67 -5.32 16.59
N GLY A 93 -0.02 -4.84 17.64
CA GLY A 93 1.40 -4.53 17.62
C GLY A 93 1.73 -3.22 16.91
N LEU A 94 0.83 -2.24 16.95
CA LEU A 94 1.12 -0.89 16.46
C LEU A 94 2.19 -0.24 17.35
N ARG A 95 3.37 -0.04 16.79
CA ARG A 95 4.51 0.62 17.47
C ARG A 95 4.45 2.12 17.21
N ARG A 96 4.01 2.88 18.22
CA ARG A 96 3.91 4.35 18.18
C ARG A 96 5.23 4.99 18.60
N VAL A 97 6.25 4.86 17.77
CA VAL A 97 7.62 5.38 18.00
C VAL A 97 7.84 6.78 17.41
N GLY A 98 6.83 7.32 16.74
CA GLY A 98 6.94 8.56 15.98
C GLY A 98 7.64 8.37 14.62
N THR A 99 7.62 9.44 13.82
CA THR A 99 8.41 9.55 12.57
C THR A 99 9.28 10.79 12.64
N LEU A 100 10.55 10.62 12.33
CA LEU A 100 11.52 11.68 12.17
C LEU A 100 11.78 11.91 10.68
N HIS A 101 11.30 13.02 10.15
CA HIS A 101 11.59 13.47 8.80
C HIS A 101 12.88 14.27 8.82
N VAL A 102 13.91 13.81 8.12
CA VAL A 102 15.27 14.36 8.12
C VAL A 102 15.54 15.12 6.83
N ALA A 103 16.00 16.35 6.94
CA ALA A 103 16.50 17.16 5.84
C ALA A 103 18.00 17.41 6.01
N ALA A 104 18.80 17.06 5.00
CA ALA A 104 20.25 17.25 4.97
C ALA A 104 20.69 18.37 4.01
N SER A 105 19.74 19.12 3.46
CA SER A 105 20.00 20.24 2.55
C SER A 105 18.93 21.33 2.69
N ALA A 106 19.27 22.59 2.40
CA ALA A 106 18.34 23.72 2.47
C ALA A 106 17.08 23.49 1.62
N ALA A 107 17.23 22.97 0.42
CA ALA A 107 16.10 22.63 -0.46
C ALA A 107 15.15 21.60 0.18
N ARG A 108 15.69 20.65 0.94
CA ARG A 108 14.88 19.65 1.67
C ARG A 108 14.25 20.22 2.93
N VAL A 109 14.87 21.19 3.57
CA VAL A 109 14.25 21.94 4.69
C VAL A 109 13.00 22.67 4.21
N ASP A 110 13.02 23.32 3.05
CA ASP A 110 11.84 24.01 2.52
C ASP A 110 10.74 23.04 2.10
N ALA A 111 11.09 21.90 1.48
CA ALA A 111 10.15 20.84 1.18
C ALA A 111 9.53 20.23 2.47
N LEU A 112 10.33 20.09 3.52
CA LEU A 112 9.88 19.60 4.82
C LEU A 112 8.93 20.59 5.49
N ARG A 113 9.22 21.90 5.44
CA ARG A 113 8.30 22.93 5.94
C ARG A 113 6.94 22.88 5.24
N THR A 114 6.94 22.68 3.93
CA THR A 114 5.70 22.54 3.14
C THR A 114 4.92 21.31 3.55
N LEU A 115 5.58 20.15 3.67
CA LEU A 115 4.95 18.88 4.07
C LEU A 115 4.34 18.99 5.47
N VAL A 116 5.08 19.53 6.41
CA VAL A 116 4.68 19.65 7.82
C VAL A 116 3.65 20.76 8.01
N GLY A 117 3.73 21.85 7.24
CA GLY A 117 2.74 22.93 7.28
C GLY A 117 1.32 22.49 6.88
N ALA A 118 1.21 21.40 6.14
CA ALA A 118 -0.07 20.78 5.81
C ALA A 118 -0.54 19.75 6.87
N ALA A 119 0.32 19.41 7.85
CA ALA A 119 -0.01 18.44 8.89
C ALA A 119 -0.94 19.06 9.94
N THR A 120 -1.92 18.28 10.39
CA THR A 120 -2.84 18.64 11.48
C THR A 120 -2.41 18.07 12.82
N ASP A 121 -1.42 17.19 12.84
CA ASP A 121 -0.86 16.54 14.03
C ASP A 121 0.30 17.38 14.62
N PRO A 122 0.60 17.23 15.93
CA PRO A 122 1.75 17.89 16.54
C PRO A 122 3.06 17.56 15.85
N VAL A 123 3.92 18.56 15.71
CA VAL A 123 5.23 18.46 15.09
C VAL A 123 6.25 19.20 15.93
N ASP A 124 7.34 18.49 16.29
CA ASP A 124 8.48 19.08 16.99
C ASP A 124 9.62 19.30 15.99
N TRP A 125 10.05 20.56 15.86
CA TRP A 125 11.19 20.92 15.03
C TRP A 125 12.51 20.75 15.80
N LEU A 126 13.46 20.05 15.18
CA LEU A 126 14.74 19.70 15.77
C LEU A 126 15.90 20.17 14.89
N ASP A 127 17.02 20.49 15.52
CA ASP A 127 18.33 20.57 14.91
C ASP A 127 18.99 19.18 14.81
N GLY A 128 20.20 19.12 14.30
CA GLY A 128 20.96 17.88 14.17
C GLY A 128 21.18 17.17 15.51
N ASP A 129 21.53 17.90 16.57
CA ASP A 129 21.73 17.34 17.91
C ASP A 129 20.42 16.79 18.48
N GLY A 130 19.31 17.50 18.30
CA GLY A 130 17.99 17.05 18.69
C GLY A 130 17.58 15.77 17.95
N ALA A 131 17.85 15.71 16.65
CA ALA A 131 17.59 14.53 15.82
C ALA A 131 18.42 13.33 16.28
N ALA A 132 19.72 13.51 16.53
CA ALA A 132 20.62 12.46 17.01
C ALA A 132 20.29 11.97 18.43
N ARG A 133 19.74 12.83 19.31
CA ARG A 133 19.22 12.38 20.61
C ARG A 133 18.03 11.45 20.51
N LEU A 134 17.11 11.69 19.54
CA LEU A 134 15.96 10.80 19.29
C LEU A 134 16.34 9.55 18.49
N ALA A 135 17.30 9.68 17.58
CA ALA A 135 17.74 8.61 16.72
C ALA A 135 19.28 8.53 16.72
N PRO A 136 19.88 7.82 17.71
CA PRO A 136 21.34 7.77 17.90
C PRO A 136 22.13 7.21 16.70
N CYS A 137 21.45 6.59 15.75
CA CYS A 137 22.06 6.16 14.51
C CYS A 137 22.29 7.31 13.50
N LEU A 138 21.73 8.51 13.73
CA LEU A 138 21.93 9.66 12.84
C LEU A 138 23.19 10.45 13.22
N SER A 139 23.86 10.97 12.20
CA SER A 139 24.92 11.96 12.36
C SER A 139 24.33 13.37 12.55
N ALA A 140 24.54 13.99 13.71
CA ALA A 140 24.08 15.34 13.99
C ALA A 140 24.59 16.35 12.95
N GLU A 141 25.85 16.22 12.51
CA GLU A 141 26.48 17.10 11.53
C GLU A 141 25.90 16.96 10.11
N ALA A 142 25.30 15.80 9.79
CA ALA A 142 24.70 15.56 8.49
C ALA A 142 23.26 16.03 8.39
N VAL A 143 22.61 16.37 9.52
CA VAL A 143 21.22 16.81 9.60
C VAL A 143 21.16 18.32 9.72
N GLU A 144 20.62 19.00 8.72
CA GLU A 144 20.40 20.46 8.77
C GLU A 144 19.15 20.80 9.61
N ARG A 145 18.06 20.04 9.41
CA ARG A 145 16.81 20.14 10.17
C ARG A 145 16.07 18.81 10.18
N ALA A 146 15.29 18.61 11.23
CA ALA A 146 14.36 17.50 11.30
C ALA A 146 13.01 17.92 11.86
N ALA A 147 11.96 17.18 11.51
CA ALA A 147 10.63 17.33 12.06
C ALA A 147 10.18 15.99 12.64
N PHE A 148 9.89 15.97 13.94
CA PHE A 148 9.40 14.77 14.63
C PHE A 148 7.89 14.81 14.78
N MET A 149 7.24 13.74 14.36
CA MET A 149 5.79 13.52 14.45
C MET A 149 5.50 12.38 15.43
N PRO A 150 5.21 12.69 16.71
CA PRO A 150 5.19 11.70 17.80
C PRO A 150 4.05 10.67 17.69
N ARG A 151 2.99 10.99 16.93
CA ARG A 151 1.81 10.12 16.79
C ARG A 151 1.92 9.07 15.68
N ASP A 152 2.99 9.10 14.92
CA ASP A 152 3.28 8.16 13.86
C ASP A 152 3.89 6.85 14.39
N GLY A 153 4.07 5.88 13.49
CA GLY A 153 4.69 4.61 13.85
C GLY A 153 4.74 3.62 12.70
N PHE A 154 4.74 2.35 13.04
CA PHE A 154 4.68 1.23 12.09
C PHE A 154 3.93 0.05 12.70
N ILE A 155 3.51 -0.89 11.87
CA ILE A 155 2.78 -2.10 12.28
C ILE A 155 3.27 -3.31 11.48
N ASP A 156 3.03 -4.51 11.98
CA ASP A 156 3.17 -5.72 11.18
C ASP A 156 2.04 -5.79 10.13
N PRO A 157 2.36 -5.76 8.83
CA PRO A 157 1.35 -5.71 7.79
C PRO A 157 0.52 -6.99 7.68
N VAL A 158 1.09 -8.15 8.05
CA VAL A 158 0.39 -9.44 8.00
C VAL A 158 -0.58 -9.54 9.16
N ARG A 159 -0.20 -9.10 10.37
CA ARG A 159 -1.10 -9.05 11.53
C ARG A 159 -2.28 -8.12 11.29
N LEU A 160 -2.05 -6.93 10.74
CA LEU A 160 -3.13 -6.00 10.40
C LEU A 160 -4.07 -6.59 9.35
N ALA A 161 -3.54 -7.19 8.29
CA ALA A 161 -4.36 -7.81 7.26
C ALA A 161 -5.15 -9.03 7.79
N ASP A 162 -4.55 -9.83 8.68
CA ASP A 162 -5.25 -10.93 9.34
C ASP A 162 -6.36 -10.43 10.28
N ALA A 163 -6.14 -9.32 10.97
CA ALA A 163 -7.17 -8.70 11.78
C ALA A 163 -8.37 -8.27 10.93
N TYR A 164 -8.15 -7.58 9.80
CA TYR A 164 -9.24 -7.28 8.85
C TYR A 164 -9.95 -8.55 8.39
N ARG A 165 -9.20 -9.61 8.05
CA ARG A 165 -9.76 -10.89 7.59
C ARG A 165 -10.66 -11.54 8.65
N ARG A 166 -10.21 -11.61 9.90
CA ARG A 166 -10.96 -12.22 11.01
C ARG A 166 -12.21 -11.41 11.32
N SER A 167 -12.09 -10.11 11.44
CA SER A 167 -13.20 -9.22 11.70
C SER A 167 -14.24 -9.24 10.57
N ALA A 168 -13.81 -9.24 9.30
CA ALA A 168 -14.70 -9.41 8.15
C ALA A 168 -15.48 -10.73 8.22
N ARG A 169 -14.84 -11.85 8.61
CA ARG A 169 -15.50 -13.14 8.79
C ARG A 169 -16.53 -13.12 9.93
N LEU A 170 -16.21 -12.48 11.05
CA LEU A 170 -17.15 -12.30 12.15
C LEU A 170 -18.39 -11.51 11.70
N ALA A 171 -18.21 -10.56 10.80
CA ALA A 171 -19.30 -9.80 10.18
C ALA A 171 -20.03 -10.55 9.03
N GLY A 172 -19.74 -11.83 8.80
CA GLY A 172 -20.43 -12.66 7.82
C GLY A 172 -19.85 -12.65 6.40
N VAL A 173 -18.69 -12.04 6.17
CA VAL A 173 -18.02 -12.04 4.86
C VAL A 173 -17.46 -13.44 4.56
N ARG A 174 -17.77 -13.98 3.39
CA ARG A 174 -17.17 -15.21 2.88
C ARG A 174 -15.81 -14.90 2.24
N ILE A 175 -14.81 -15.75 2.47
CA ILE A 175 -13.47 -15.62 1.87
C ILE A 175 -13.10 -16.96 1.23
N SER A 176 -12.92 -16.96 -0.09
CA SER A 176 -12.52 -18.11 -0.90
C SER A 176 -11.14 -17.90 -1.47
N THR A 177 -10.23 -18.81 -1.19
CA THR A 177 -8.85 -18.82 -1.69
C THR A 177 -8.59 -20.00 -2.59
N GLY A 178 -7.50 -19.97 -3.37
CA GLY A 178 -7.20 -20.98 -4.39
C GLY A 178 -8.16 -20.89 -5.58
N LEU A 179 -8.69 -19.69 -5.88
CA LEU A 179 -9.60 -19.41 -6.97
C LEU A 179 -9.09 -18.22 -7.78
N SER A 180 -8.66 -18.48 -9.02
CA SER A 180 -8.06 -17.45 -9.88
C SER A 180 -9.12 -16.75 -10.72
N VAL A 181 -9.30 -15.45 -10.52
CA VAL A 181 -10.16 -14.62 -11.36
C VAL A 181 -9.43 -14.31 -12.65
N GLN A 182 -10.05 -14.65 -13.77
CA GLN A 182 -9.50 -14.49 -15.12
C GLN A 182 -10.03 -13.23 -15.81
N ALA A 183 -11.31 -12.89 -15.58
CA ALA A 183 -11.96 -11.73 -16.17
C ALA A 183 -13.11 -11.22 -15.31
N ILE A 184 -13.45 -9.95 -15.48
CA ILE A 184 -14.70 -9.37 -15.01
C ILE A 184 -15.66 -9.37 -16.20
N ARG A 185 -16.81 -10.07 -16.07
CA ARG A 185 -17.82 -10.13 -17.11
C ARG A 185 -18.71 -8.90 -17.05
N VAL A 186 -18.82 -8.22 -18.18
CA VAL A 186 -19.67 -7.04 -18.35
C VAL A 186 -20.72 -7.32 -19.41
N GLU A 187 -21.97 -7.06 -19.10
CA GLU A 187 -23.10 -7.19 -20.02
C GLU A 187 -23.88 -5.87 -20.06
N ARG A 188 -24.00 -5.29 -21.25
CA ARG A 188 -24.73 -4.02 -21.48
C ARG A 188 -24.25 -2.87 -20.59
N GLY A 189 -22.92 -2.76 -20.38
CA GLY A 189 -22.31 -1.71 -19.55
C GLY A 189 -22.39 -1.94 -18.04
N ARG A 190 -22.82 -3.11 -17.59
CA ARG A 190 -22.96 -3.47 -16.16
C ARG A 190 -22.18 -4.73 -15.84
N VAL A 191 -21.66 -4.81 -14.65
CA VAL A 191 -21.04 -6.04 -14.16
C VAL A 191 -22.09 -7.14 -14.03
N ALA A 192 -21.79 -8.31 -14.60
CA ALA A 192 -22.59 -9.54 -14.45
C ALA A 192 -21.94 -10.52 -13.45
N GLY A 193 -20.62 -10.43 -13.27
CA GLY A 193 -19.87 -11.29 -12.36
C GLY A 193 -18.40 -11.40 -12.73
N ILE A 194 -17.78 -12.47 -12.27
CA ILE A 194 -16.39 -12.81 -12.55
C ILE A 194 -16.25 -14.21 -13.17
N ASP A 195 -15.38 -14.33 -14.15
CA ASP A 195 -14.93 -15.61 -14.68
C ASP A 195 -13.70 -16.07 -13.90
N THR A 196 -13.72 -17.33 -13.45
CA THR A 196 -12.64 -17.94 -12.67
C THR A 196 -12.13 -19.19 -13.35
N ASP A 197 -11.00 -19.72 -12.89
CA ASP A 197 -10.47 -21.02 -13.34
C ASP A 197 -11.36 -22.22 -13.00
N ARG A 198 -12.40 -22.02 -12.17
CA ARG A 198 -13.36 -23.06 -11.78
C ARG A 198 -14.78 -22.84 -12.30
N GLY A 199 -15.04 -21.69 -12.92
CA GLY A 199 -16.34 -21.34 -13.47
C GLY A 199 -16.76 -19.90 -13.15
N PHE A 200 -18.01 -19.58 -13.44
CA PHE A 200 -18.55 -18.24 -13.32
C PHE A 200 -19.19 -18.00 -11.95
N ILE A 201 -18.91 -16.83 -11.36
CA ILE A 201 -19.56 -16.35 -10.14
C ILE A 201 -20.42 -15.14 -10.49
N VAL A 202 -21.70 -15.22 -10.22
CA VAL A 202 -22.64 -14.11 -10.44
C VAL A 202 -22.42 -13.04 -9.38
N ALA A 203 -22.21 -11.80 -9.80
CA ALA A 203 -22.09 -10.65 -8.91
C ALA A 203 -22.47 -9.36 -9.63
N PRO A 204 -23.48 -8.61 -9.18
CA PRO A 204 -23.80 -7.29 -9.75
C PRO A 204 -22.79 -6.20 -9.37
N VAL A 205 -21.97 -6.44 -8.35
CA VAL A 205 -20.93 -5.52 -7.89
C VAL A 205 -19.61 -6.25 -7.73
N VAL A 206 -18.55 -5.71 -8.31
CA VAL A 206 -17.18 -6.20 -8.18
C VAL A 206 -16.25 -5.07 -7.74
N VAL A 207 -15.48 -5.32 -6.69
CA VAL A 207 -14.38 -4.45 -6.25
C VAL A 207 -13.06 -5.08 -6.69
N ASN A 208 -12.35 -4.44 -7.60
CA ASN A 208 -11.03 -4.87 -8.05
C ASN A 208 -9.95 -4.35 -7.10
N ALA A 209 -9.47 -5.23 -6.22
CA ALA A 209 -8.37 -5.01 -5.28
C ALA A 209 -7.19 -5.97 -5.57
N ALA A 210 -7.03 -6.40 -6.83
CA ALA A 210 -6.07 -7.41 -7.27
C ALA A 210 -4.60 -6.92 -7.34
N GLY A 211 -4.27 -5.76 -6.74
CA GLY A 211 -2.91 -5.25 -6.60
C GLY A 211 -2.19 -5.14 -7.95
N ALA A 212 -1.05 -5.80 -8.11
CA ALA A 212 -0.26 -5.77 -9.34
C ALA A 212 -1.02 -6.26 -10.58
N TRP A 213 -1.98 -7.17 -10.40
CA TRP A 213 -2.81 -7.74 -11.48
C TRP A 213 -4.08 -6.93 -11.76
N ALA A 214 -4.37 -5.89 -10.96
CA ALA A 214 -5.61 -5.13 -11.09
C ALA A 214 -5.79 -4.44 -12.45
N ALA A 215 -4.70 -4.00 -13.09
CA ALA A 215 -4.76 -3.34 -14.39
C ALA A 215 -5.21 -4.31 -15.49
N GLY A 216 -4.64 -5.52 -15.55
CA GLY A 216 -5.06 -6.54 -16.50
C GLY A 216 -6.51 -7.01 -16.29
N LEU A 217 -6.90 -7.13 -15.01
CA LEU A 217 -8.27 -7.50 -14.66
C LEU A 217 -9.28 -6.42 -15.04
N ALA A 218 -8.99 -5.14 -14.80
CA ALA A 218 -9.85 -4.04 -15.22
C ALA A 218 -9.97 -3.94 -16.74
N TRP A 219 -8.86 -4.23 -17.46
CA TRP A 219 -8.84 -4.25 -18.92
C TRP A 219 -9.78 -5.29 -19.52
N SER A 220 -9.98 -6.43 -18.85
CA SER A 220 -10.98 -7.43 -19.29
C SER A 220 -12.42 -6.91 -19.28
N ALA A 221 -12.68 -5.85 -18.48
CA ALA A 221 -13.95 -5.14 -18.43
C ALA A 221 -13.97 -3.88 -19.32
N GLY A 222 -12.93 -3.65 -20.13
CA GLY A 222 -12.81 -2.44 -20.98
C GLY A 222 -12.33 -1.20 -20.22
N VAL A 223 -11.82 -1.33 -18.99
CA VAL A 223 -11.38 -0.20 -18.18
C VAL A 223 -9.86 -0.12 -18.12
N GLY A 224 -9.28 0.96 -18.64
CA GLY A 224 -7.85 1.25 -18.55
C GLY A 224 -7.50 1.92 -17.23
N LEU A 225 -6.65 1.29 -16.40
CA LEU A 225 -6.19 1.90 -15.14
C LEU A 225 -4.85 2.63 -15.32
N PRO A 226 -4.68 3.81 -14.68
CA PRO A 226 -3.47 4.64 -14.79
C PRO A 226 -2.34 4.12 -13.92
N GLN A 227 -2.09 2.81 -13.87
CA GLN A 227 -1.12 2.20 -12.96
C GLN A 227 -0.28 1.13 -13.62
N ALA A 228 0.92 0.93 -13.07
CA ALA A 228 1.79 -0.20 -13.40
C ALA A 228 2.32 -0.86 -12.11
N PRO A 229 2.64 -2.18 -12.16
CA PRO A 229 3.39 -2.83 -11.10
C PRO A 229 4.84 -2.35 -11.13
N VAL A 230 5.33 -1.88 -9.98
CA VAL A 230 6.69 -1.35 -9.84
C VAL A 230 7.39 -2.07 -8.69
N ARG A 231 8.61 -2.55 -8.92
CA ARG A 231 9.42 -3.18 -7.87
C ARG A 231 9.64 -2.20 -6.72
N SER A 232 9.40 -2.67 -5.51
CA SER A 232 9.71 -2.01 -4.26
C SER A 232 10.54 -2.94 -3.41
N GLN A 233 11.56 -2.41 -2.72
CA GLN A 233 12.55 -3.22 -2.00
C GLN A 233 13.02 -2.53 -0.74
N TYR A 234 13.50 -3.35 0.19
CA TYR A 234 14.20 -2.92 1.39
C TYR A 234 15.19 -4.00 1.86
N TRP A 235 16.11 -3.60 2.69
CA TRP A 235 17.09 -4.46 3.35
C TRP A 235 16.86 -4.47 4.85
N ILE A 236 17.22 -5.54 5.51
CA ILE A 236 17.25 -5.65 6.97
C ILE A 236 18.69 -5.96 7.35
N THR A 237 19.27 -5.21 8.27
CA THR A 237 20.61 -5.45 8.78
C THR A 237 20.64 -6.70 9.67
N GLU A 238 21.83 -7.16 9.99
CA GLU A 238 22.02 -8.04 11.15
C GLU A 238 21.55 -7.33 12.42
N PRO A 239 21.04 -8.07 13.44
CA PRO A 239 20.64 -7.47 14.71
C PRO A 239 21.81 -6.83 15.43
N ARG A 240 21.73 -5.52 15.65
CA ARG A 240 22.70 -4.70 16.39
C ARG A 240 21.91 -3.74 17.29
N PRO A 241 21.31 -4.25 18.39
CA PRO A 241 20.49 -3.45 19.30
C PRO A 241 21.26 -2.32 19.98
N ASP A 242 22.59 -2.40 20.02
CA ASP A 242 23.52 -1.36 20.44
C ASP A 242 23.54 -0.17 19.44
N LEU A 243 23.33 -0.42 18.16
CA LEU A 243 23.28 0.59 17.08
C LEU A 243 21.84 1.00 16.72
N PHE A 244 20.92 0.04 16.78
CA PHE A 244 19.52 0.22 16.35
C PHE A 244 18.55 -0.18 17.48
N PRO A 245 18.32 0.71 18.46
CA PRO A 245 17.38 0.47 19.54
C PRO A 245 15.96 0.19 19.04
N ARG A 246 15.19 -0.59 19.79
CA ARG A 246 13.81 -1.00 19.40
C ARG A 246 12.79 0.14 19.43
N ASP A 247 13.10 1.22 20.11
CA ASP A 247 12.29 2.44 20.25
C ASP A 247 12.72 3.56 19.28
N LEU A 248 13.66 3.26 18.38
CA LEU A 248 14.05 4.17 17.31
C LEU A 248 12.83 4.65 16.54
N PRO A 249 12.67 5.97 16.28
CA PRO A 249 11.58 6.44 15.43
C PRO A 249 11.71 5.91 14.00
N VAL A 250 10.60 5.91 13.28
CA VAL A 250 10.64 5.77 11.82
C VAL A 250 11.45 6.94 11.25
N LEU A 251 12.39 6.66 10.37
CA LEU A 251 13.21 7.66 9.69
C LEU A 251 12.75 7.84 8.25
N VAL A 252 12.55 9.08 7.82
CA VAL A 252 12.30 9.45 6.43
C VAL A 252 13.39 10.41 6.00
N MET A 253 14.25 9.97 5.09
CA MET A 253 15.50 10.63 4.67
C MET A 253 15.48 10.91 3.16
N PRO A 254 14.76 11.94 2.70
CA PRO A 254 14.55 12.18 1.27
C PRO A 254 15.81 12.54 0.50
N ASP A 255 16.83 13.12 1.15
CA ASP A 255 18.14 13.38 0.50
C ASP A 255 18.86 12.09 0.08
N ALA A 256 18.67 11.00 0.85
CA ALA A 256 19.16 9.65 0.50
C ALA A 256 18.15 8.85 -0.34
N GLY A 257 16.95 9.37 -0.58
CA GLY A 257 15.85 8.58 -1.14
C GLY A 257 15.45 7.40 -0.24
N ALA A 258 15.68 7.52 1.06
CA ALA A 258 15.58 6.43 2.01
C ALA A 258 14.46 6.60 3.04
N TYR A 259 14.05 5.48 3.58
CA TYR A 259 13.31 5.39 4.84
C TYR A 259 13.88 4.25 5.67
N ALA A 260 13.69 4.30 6.99
CA ALA A 260 14.08 3.21 7.88
C ALA A 260 13.12 3.08 9.08
N ARG A 261 13.14 1.92 9.72
CA ARG A 261 12.48 1.67 11.00
C ARG A 261 13.20 0.55 11.77
N PRO A 262 13.04 0.47 13.09
CA PRO A 262 13.60 -0.65 13.86
C PRO A 262 12.89 -1.96 13.50
N GLU A 263 13.66 -3.06 13.49
CA GLU A 263 13.16 -4.41 13.24
C GLU A 263 13.86 -5.40 14.15
N LEU A 264 13.26 -5.69 15.33
CA LEU A 264 13.75 -6.67 16.30
C LEU A 264 15.25 -6.50 16.72
N GLY A 265 15.70 -5.25 16.81
CA GLY A 265 17.11 -4.93 17.13
C GLY A 265 18.00 -4.80 15.88
N ALA A 266 17.44 -4.93 14.71
CA ALA A 266 18.03 -4.58 13.41
C ALA A 266 17.43 -3.28 12.89
N LEU A 267 17.95 -2.80 11.76
CA LEU A 267 17.35 -1.71 10.98
C LEU A 267 16.79 -2.26 9.67
N LEU A 268 15.47 -2.12 9.48
CA LEU A 268 14.88 -2.22 8.16
C LEU A 268 15.03 -0.88 7.46
N PHE A 269 15.60 -0.85 6.27
CA PHE A 269 15.71 0.37 5.47
C PHE A 269 15.43 0.12 4.00
N GLY A 270 14.69 1.02 3.38
CA GLY A 270 14.40 0.99 1.95
C GLY A 270 15.08 2.16 1.25
N LEU A 271 15.55 1.91 0.02
CA LEU A 271 16.07 2.92 -0.89
C LEU A 271 15.22 2.98 -2.15
N ARG A 272 15.05 4.18 -2.67
CA ARG A 272 14.44 4.42 -3.96
C ARG A 272 15.53 4.67 -4.98
N GLY A 273 15.66 3.77 -5.94
CA GLY A 273 16.61 3.95 -7.02
C GLY A 273 16.30 5.17 -7.87
N ARG A 274 17.31 5.70 -8.54
CA ARG A 274 17.14 6.78 -9.53
C ARG A 274 16.19 6.39 -10.64
N ARG A 275 16.16 5.11 -11.00
CA ARG A 275 15.23 4.52 -11.96
C ARG A 275 14.60 3.27 -11.37
N SER A 276 13.31 3.37 -11.07
CA SER A 276 12.54 2.22 -10.59
C SER A 276 12.20 1.28 -11.74
N LEU A 277 12.13 -0.03 -11.46
CA LEU A 277 11.74 -1.04 -12.42
C LEU A 277 10.22 -1.21 -12.42
N ALA A 278 9.56 -0.84 -13.52
CA ALA A 278 8.17 -1.17 -13.77
C ALA A 278 8.07 -2.43 -14.65
N LEU A 279 7.17 -3.33 -14.28
CA LEU A 279 6.93 -4.55 -15.02
C LEU A 279 5.74 -4.40 -15.96
N ASP A 280 5.73 -5.21 -17.03
CA ASP A 280 4.61 -5.28 -17.95
C ASP A 280 3.45 -6.08 -17.31
N PRO A 281 2.26 -5.48 -17.11
CA PRO A 281 1.12 -6.18 -16.53
C PRO A 281 0.70 -7.44 -17.32
N ALA A 282 0.97 -7.47 -18.64
CA ALA A 282 0.68 -8.63 -19.50
C ALA A 282 1.61 -9.83 -19.26
N ARG A 283 2.77 -9.60 -18.63
CA ARG A 283 3.82 -10.61 -18.41
C ARG A 283 3.99 -10.98 -16.93
N LEU A 284 3.09 -10.52 -16.07
CA LEU A 284 3.17 -10.88 -14.67
C LEU A 284 2.94 -12.37 -14.47
N PRO A 285 3.77 -13.05 -13.67
CA PRO A 285 3.54 -14.43 -13.28
C PRO A 285 2.28 -14.56 -12.42
N ILE A 286 1.83 -15.78 -12.19
CA ILE A 286 0.67 -16.06 -11.33
C ILE A 286 0.94 -15.56 -9.89
N ASP A 287 2.16 -15.70 -9.41
CA ASP A 287 2.61 -15.15 -8.13
C ASP A 287 3.98 -14.48 -8.27
N THR A 288 4.39 -13.77 -7.21
CA THR A 288 5.70 -13.12 -7.17
C THR A 288 6.79 -13.98 -6.51
N ALA A 289 6.46 -15.18 -6.03
CA ALA A 289 7.45 -16.04 -5.36
C ALA A 289 8.46 -16.63 -6.36
N GLY A 290 8.01 -16.88 -7.60
CA GLY A 290 8.88 -17.34 -8.69
C GLY A 290 9.41 -16.19 -9.56
N LEU A 291 9.08 -14.94 -9.26
CA LEU A 291 9.59 -13.79 -9.98
C LEU A 291 10.94 -13.40 -9.38
N ASP A 292 12.00 -13.64 -10.12
CA ASP A 292 13.33 -13.17 -9.74
C ASP A 292 13.38 -11.65 -9.90
N LEU A 293 13.07 -10.97 -8.78
CA LEU A 293 13.19 -9.52 -8.66
C LEU A 293 14.59 -9.10 -8.18
N ASP A 294 15.40 -10.07 -7.81
CA ASP A 294 16.77 -9.87 -7.32
C ASP A 294 17.77 -9.92 -8.47
N ASP A 295 17.24 -10.30 -9.63
CA ASP A 295 18.10 -10.56 -10.73
C ASP A 295 18.95 -9.36 -11.07
N THR A 296 20.12 -9.75 -11.20
CA THR A 296 21.13 -9.22 -12.04
C THR A 296 21.59 -7.84 -11.70
N ASP A 297 20.83 -6.97 -11.02
CA ASP A 297 21.43 -5.69 -10.64
C ASP A 297 20.52 -4.73 -9.87
N GLY A 298 19.24 -4.96 -9.92
CA GLY A 298 18.30 -3.96 -9.43
C GLY A 298 18.36 -3.65 -7.93
N GLY A 299 18.59 -4.64 -7.10
CA GLY A 299 18.73 -4.45 -5.66
C GLY A 299 20.08 -3.85 -5.29
N LEU A 300 21.15 -4.46 -5.75
CA LEU A 300 22.52 -4.06 -5.45
C LEU A 300 22.85 -2.69 -6.06
N GLU A 301 22.51 -2.46 -7.32
CA GLU A 301 22.68 -1.16 -7.97
C GLU A 301 21.97 -0.02 -7.22
N THR A 302 20.76 -0.29 -6.74
CA THR A 302 20.02 0.69 -5.94
C THR A 302 20.71 0.95 -4.60
N LEU A 303 21.21 -0.10 -3.95
CA LEU A 303 21.96 0.01 -2.69
C LEU A 303 23.22 0.83 -2.89
N GLU A 304 24.05 0.51 -3.88
CA GLU A 304 25.27 1.21 -4.22
C GLU A 304 25.02 2.70 -4.55
N ALA A 305 24.01 2.97 -5.36
CA ALA A 305 23.67 4.34 -5.76
C ALA A 305 23.20 5.23 -4.60
N GLY A 306 22.55 4.66 -3.59
CA GLY A 306 22.03 5.39 -2.42
C GLY A 306 22.97 5.36 -1.21
N TRP A 307 23.94 4.45 -1.19
CA TRP A 307 24.72 4.10 -0.01
C TRP A 307 25.51 5.29 0.56
N GLN A 308 26.16 6.07 -0.28
CA GLN A 308 27.02 7.15 0.17
C GLN A 308 26.27 8.18 1.02
N MET A 309 25.08 8.61 0.57
CA MET A 309 24.26 9.56 1.32
C MET A 309 23.61 8.91 2.55
N LEU A 310 23.16 7.68 2.44
CA LEU A 310 22.58 6.94 3.55
C LEU A 310 23.61 6.71 4.67
N ALA A 311 24.83 6.29 4.34
CA ALA A 311 25.91 6.09 5.31
C ALA A 311 26.39 7.41 5.93
N ARG A 312 26.31 8.53 5.20
CA ARG A 312 26.59 9.86 5.76
C ARG A 312 25.56 10.26 6.80
N LEU A 313 24.26 9.99 6.55
CA LEU A 313 23.18 10.29 7.48
C LEU A 313 23.12 9.31 8.65
N CYS A 314 23.41 8.04 8.39
CA CYS A 314 23.34 6.95 9.37
C CYS A 314 24.65 6.15 9.39
N PRO A 315 25.76 6.70 9.96
CA PRO A 315 27.08 6.07 9.96
C PRO A 315 27.13 4.64 10.56
N PRO A 316 26.31 4.27 11.58
CA PRO A 316 26.30 2.93 12.11
C PRO A 316 25.99 1.83 11.08
N LEU A 317 25.33 2.16 9.94
CA LEU A 317 25.12 1.21 8.85
C LEU A 317 26.43 0.67 8.24
N LEU A 318 27.54 1.43 8.35
CA LEU A 318 28.88 0.96 7.92
C LEU A 318 29.42 -0.21 8.76
N GLN A 319 28.84 -0.46 9.95
CA GLN A 319 29.27 -1.48 10.91
C GLN A 319 28.27 -2.65 10.98
N ALA A 320 27.19 -2.59 10.22
CA ALA A 320 26.13 -3.60 10.22
C ALA A 320 26.12 -4.37 8.89
N GLY A 321 26.17 -5.70 8.97
CA GLY A 321 25.93 -6.58 7.82
C GLY A 321 24.48 -6.54 7.38
N ILE A 322 24.21 -6.93 6.13
CA ILE A 322 22.86 -7.13 5.60
C ILE A 322 22.47 -8.59 5.82
N ALA A 323 21.40 -8.83 6.58
CA ALA A 323 20.88 -10.17 6.84
C ALA A 323 19.83 -10.58 5.81
N HIS A 324 18.97 -9.63 5.38
CA HIS A 324 17.87 -9.95 4.46
C HIS A 324 17.69 -8.85 3.41
N TYR A 325 17.34 -9.29 2.22
CA TYR A 325 16.80 -8.45 1.14
C TYR A 325 15.37 -8.88 0.87
N VAL A 326 14.45 -7.93 0.77
CA VAL A 326 13.05 -8.19 0.49
C VAL A 326 12.61 -7.31 -0.66
N SER A 327 12.09 -7.95 -1.70
CA SER A 327 11.50 -7.26 -2.85
C SER A 327 10.05 -7.69 -3.06
N GLY A 328 9.27 -6.83 -3.71
CA GLY A 328 7.88 -7.10 -4.03
C GLY A 328 7.33 -6.11 -5.05
N LEU A 329 6.14 -6.40 -5.57
CA LEU A 329 5.46 -5.53 -6.54
C LEU A 329 4.44 -4.65 -5.85
N SER A 330 4.73 -3.35 -5.80
CA SER A 330 3.75 -2.32 -5.48
C SER A 330 3.12 -1.78 -6.76
N THR A 331 1.93 -1.20 -6.67
CA THR A 331 1.32 -0.51 -7.81
C THR A 331 1.56 0.98 -7.69
N TYR A 332 2.03 1.60 -8.77
CA TYR A 332 2.20 3.05 -8.86
C TYR A 332 1.39 3.61 -10.01
N THR A 333 0.86 4.78 -9.82
CA THR A 333 0.23 5.61 -10.86
C THR A 333 1.19 6.70 -11.30
N ALA A 334 0.97 7.27 -12.47
CA ALA A 334 1.81 8.35 -13.00
C ALA A 334 1.81 9.63 -12.13
N ASP A 335 0.72 9.88 -11.40
CA ASP A 335 0.56 11.01 -10.48
C ASP A 335 0.83 10.68 -9.00
N GLY A 336 1.21 9.44 -8.70
CA GLY A 336 1.53 8.99 -7.34
C GLY A 336 0.32 8.86 -6.39
N ARG A 337 -0.93 8.84 -6.91
CA ARG A 337 -2.16 8.75 -6.12
C ARG A 337 -2.83 7.39 -6.25
N PHE A 338 -3.61 6.99 -5.24
CA PHE A 338 -4.43 5.78 -5.29
C PHE A 338 -5.40 5.77 -6.49
N VAL A 339 -5.94 4.60 -6.80
CA VAL A 339 -7.05 4.41 -7.76
C VAL A 339 -8.22 3.82 -6.98
N LEU A 340 -9.18 4.67 -6.61
CA LEU A 340 -10.28 4.32 -5.70
C LEU A 340 -11.63 4.79 -6.26
N GLY A 341 -12.68 4.00 -6.01
CA GLY A 341 -14.05 4.36 -6.35
C GLY A 341 -14.57 3.71 -7.62
N PRO A 342 -15.73 4.16 -8.14
CA PRO A 342 -16.40 3.53 -9.28
C PRO A 342 -15.62 3.70 -10.57
N ALA A 343 -15.66 2.68 -11.43
CA ALA A 343 -15.20 2.78 -12.80
C ALA A 343 -16.17 3.67 -13.59
N PRO A 344 -15.68 4.63 -14.39
CA PRO A 344 -16.56 5.62 -15.02
C PRO A 344 -17.53 5.04 -16.06
N GLU A 345 -17.18 3.92 -16.69
CA GLU A 345 -17.90 3.39 -17.86
C GLU A 345 -18.58 2.04 -17.59
N VAL A 346 -18.38 1.45 -16.43
CA VAL A 346 -18.90 0.11 -16.08
C VAL A 346 -19.64 0.17 -14.75
N GLU A 347 -20.96 0.16 -14.81
CA GLU A 347 -21.80 0.14 -13.61
C GLU A 347 -21.56 -1.13 -12.79
N GLY A 348 -21.40 -0.98 -11.46
CA GLY A 348 -21.13 -2.08 -10.54
C GLY A 348 -19.65 -2.45 -10.41
N LEU A 349 -18.74 -1.78 -11.15
CA LEU A 349 -17.30 -2.00 -11.02
C LEU A 349 -16.64 -0.89 -10.19
N PHE A 350 -15.89 -1.29 -9.15
CA PHE A 350 -15.15 -0.39 -8.26
C PHE A 350 -13.68 -0.78 -8.19
N MET A 351 -12.83 0.19 -7.90
CA MET A 351 -11.39 0.02 -7.75
C MET A 351 -10.93 0.29 -6.31
N ALA A 352 -9.99 -0.54 -5.84
CA ALA A 352 -9.25 -0.33 -4.60
C ALA A 352 -7.79 -0.73 -4.83
N THR A 353 -7.03 0.09 -5.55
CA THR A 353 -5.68 -0.23 -6.03
C THR A 353 -4.81 1.02 -6.16
N GLY A 354 -3.69 0.96 -6.89
CA GLY A 354 -2.79 2.10 -7.08
C GLY A 354 -2.14 2.54 -5.77
N CYS A 355 -1.64 1.62 -4.94
CA CYS A 355 -1.25 1.91 -3.55
C CYS A 355 -0.07 2.87 -3.39
N CYS A 356 0.73 3.10 -4.44
CA CYS A 356 1.86 4.04 -4.46
C CYS A 356 2.79 3.94 -3.24
N GLY A 357 2.97 2.71 -2.70
CA GLY A 357 3.78 2.44 -1.50
C GLY A 357 3.17 2.93 -0.18
N ALA A 358 1.88 3.27 -0.13
CA ALA A 358 1.17 3.71 1.08
C ALA A 358 -0.05 2.83 1.43
N GLY A 359 -0.18 1.66 0.79
CA GLY A 359 -1.36 0.80 0.92
C GLY A 359 -1.64 0.35 2.37
N ILE A 360 -0.62 0.02 3.15
CA ILE A 360 -0.79 -0.33 4.57
C ILE A 360 -1.26 0.89 5.36
N ALA A 361 -0.57 2.01 5.20
CA ALA A 361 -0.85 3.24 5.95
C ALA A 361 -2.27 3.79 5.72
N ALA A 362 -2.82 3.61 4.51
CA ALA A 362 -4.14 4.13 4.14
C ALA A 362 -5.25 3.06 4.14
N SER A 363 -4.95 1.80 4.53
CA SER A 363 -5.84 0.64 4.32
C SER A 363 -7.22 0.82 4.94
N GLY A 364 -7.30 1.24 6.20
CA GLY A 364 -8.57 1.40 6.91
C GLY A 364 -9.44 2.50 6.31
N GLY A 365 -8.83 3.64 5.95
CA GLY A 365 -9.51 4.73 5.27
C GLY A 365 -9.99 4.33 3.88
N ILE A 366 -9.16 3.64 3.10
CA ILE A 366 -9.54 3.11 1.78
C ILE A 366 -10.71 2.13 1.93
N GLY A 367 -10.63 1.21 2.92
CA GLY A 367 -11.68 0.24 3.17
C GLY A 367 -13.04 0.92 3.39
N ARG A 368 -13.10 1.89 4.31
CA ARG A 368 -14.33 2.65 4.61
C ARG A 368 -14.82 3.48 3.43
N ALA A 369 -13.92 4.19 2.76
CA ALA A 369 -14.28 5.08 1.66
C ALA A 369 -14.83 4.30 0.44
N VAL A 370 -14.16 3.19 0.06
CA VAL A 370 -14.63 2.35 -1.05
C VAL A 370 -15.92 1.61 -0.68
N ALA A 371 -16.05 1.11 0.56
CA ALA A 371 -17.30 0.49 1.02
C ALA A 371 -18.47 1.48 0.98
N ALA A 372 -18.26 2.72 1.40
CA ALA A 372 -19.28 3.77 1.30
C ALA A 372 -19.71 4.01 -0.17
N ALA A 373 -18.74 4.12 -1.09
CA ALA A 373 -19.01 4.27 -2.51
C ALA A 373 -19.81 3.09 -3.10
N VAL A 374 -19.41 1.84 -2.77
CA VAL A 374 -20.10 0.60 -3.18
C VAL A 374 -21.55 0.56 -2.69
N LEU A 375 -21.83 1.13 -1.53
CA LEU A 375 -23.16 1.16 -0.93
C LEU A 375 -23.98 2.40 -1.32
N GLY A 376 -23.43 3.29 -2.17
CA GLY A 376 -24.08 4.54 -2.55
C GLY A 376 -24.22 5.51 -1.37
N ARG A 377 -23.34 5.43 -0.36
CA ARG A 377 -23.34 6.29 0.82
C ARG A 377 -22.29 7.39 0.71
N GLN A 378 -22.51 8.50 1.37
CA GLN A 378 -21.50 9.53 1.50
C GLN A 378 -20.36 9.02 2.42
N GLY A 379 -19.13 9.02 1.91
CA GLY A 379 -17.93 8.69 2.68
C GLY A 379 -17.39 9.90 3.45
N THR A 380 -16.48 9.64 4.39
CA THR A 380 -15.75 10.68 5.14
C THR A 380 -14.64 11.33 4.32
N VAL A 381 -14.19 10.67 3.25
CA VAL A 381 -13.13 11.14 2.35
C VAL A 381 -13.69 11.27 0.94
N ASP A 382 -13.42 12.41 0.30
CA ASP A 382 -13.71 12.60 -1.13
C ASP A 382 -12.80 11.71 -1.99
N LEU A 383 -13.42 10.88 -2.83
CA LEU A 383 -12.70 9.98 -3.74
C LEU A 383 -12.37 10.62 -5.10
N ALA A 384 -12.87 11.82 -5.41
CA ALA A 384 -12.62 12.49 -6.68
C ALA A 384 -11.11 12.61 -7.04
N PRO A 385 -10.20 12.93 -6.07
CA PRO A 385 -8.76 12.95 -6.35
C PRO A 385 -8.15 11.60 -6.70
N PHE A 386 -8.85 10.50 -6.43
CA PHE A 386 -8.42 9.11 -6.63
C PHE A 386 -9.23 8.39 -7.72
N ALA A 387 -10.16 9.09 -8.37
CA ALA A 387 -11.07 8.49 -9.36
C ALA A 387 -10.29 7.73 -10.45
N PRO A 388 -10.74 6.52 -10.85
CA PRO A 388 -10.06 5.71 -11.86
C PRO A 388 -9.86 6.43 -13.19
N GLY A 389 -10.82 7.23 -13.62
CA GLY A 389 -10.80 7.97 -14.90
C GLY A 389 -10.13 9.35 -14.86
N ARG A 390 -9.53 9.79 -13.71
CA ARG A 390 -8.99 11.17 -13.56
C ARG A 390 -7.87 11.53 -14.53
N LEU A 391 -7.13 10.53 -15.06
CA LEU A 391 -6.06 10.74 -16.05
C LEU A 391 -6.51 10.39 -17.49
N GLY A 392 -7.80 10.24 -17.71
CA GLY A 392 -8.36 9.80 -18.99
C GLY A 392 -8.24 8.29 -19.21
N VAL A 393 -8.55 7.86 -20.44
CA VAL A 393 -8.42 6.46 -20.84
C VAL A 393 -6.96 6.17 -21.18
N LEU A 394 -6.35 5.24 -20.45
CA LEU A 394 -4.95 4.86 -20.61
C LEU A 394 -4.85 3.36 -20.95
N ASP A 395 -3.96 3.04 -21.85
CA ASP A 395 -3.54 1.67 -22.10
C ASP A 395 -2.60 1.21 -20.98
N PRO A 396 -2.99 0.27 -20.10
CA PRO A 396 -2.17 -0.19 -18.99
C PRO A 396 -0.91 -0.96 -19.44
N PHE A 397 -0.84 -1.36 -20.71
CA PHE A 397 0.30 -2.07 -21.29
C PHE A 397 1.28 -1.13 -21.99
N SER A 398 0.97 0.17 -22.07
CA SER A 398 1.83 1.17 -22.70
C SER A 398 3.18 1.31 -21.97
N PRO A 399 4.32 1.24 -22.70
CA PRO A 399 5.63 1.52 -22.14
C PRO A 399 5.71 2.91 -21.50
N ALA A 400 5.10 3.92 -22.12
CA ALA A 400 5.11 5.30 -21.61
C ALA A 400 4.40 5.41 -20.24
N LEU A 401 3.29 4.69 -20.02
CA LEU A 401 2.63 4.65 -18.72
C LEU A 401 3.52 3.96 -17.68
N ARG A 402 4.17 2.86 -18.04
CA ARG A 402 5.10 2.16 -17.14
C ARG A 402 6.26 3.07 -16.71
N ASP A 403 6.86 3.78 -17.65
CA ASP A 403 7.94 4.72 -17.37
C ASP A 403 7.48 5.87 -16.46
N ALA A 404 6.29 6.42 -16.69
CA ALA A 404 5.71 7.45 -15.82
C ALA A 404 5.45 6.93 -14.40
N CYS A 405 4.92 5.72 -14.24
CA CYS A 405 4.70 5.08 -12.94
C CYS A 405 6.03 4.78 -12.21
N ALA A 406 7.06 4.33 -12.94
CA ALA A 406 8.39 4.13 -12.40
C ALA A 406 9.02 5.45 -11.93
N ALA A 407 8.88 6.52 -12.72
CA ALA A 407 9.34 7.86 -12.37
C ALA A 407 8.62 8.40 -11.11
N ALA A 408 7.32 8.18 -10.99
CA ALA A 408 6.55 8.57 -9.81
C ALA A 408 7.06 7.88 -8.54
N ARG A 409 7.47 6.60 -8.61
CA ARG A 409 8.11 5.91 -7.48
C ARG A 409 9.47 6.51 -7.14
N SER A 410 10.32 6.73 -8.15
CA SER A 410 11.67 7.28 -7.95
C SER A 410 11.62 8.70 -7.37
N GLY A 411 10.65 9.50 -7.77
CA GLY A 411 10.46 10.88 -7.29
C GLY A 411 9.77 11.01 -5.93
N LYS A 412 9.29 9.91 -5.34
CA LYS A 412 8.55 9.97 -4.06
C LYS A 412 9.45 10.40 -2.91
N THR A 413 9.09 11.48 -2.21
CA THR A 413 9.87 12.08 -1.10
C THR A 413 9.25 11.88 0.28
N ALA A 414 7.95 11.59 0.36
CA ALA A 414 7.26 11.26 1.59
C ALA A 414 7.17 9.73 1.82
N GLY A 415 7.07 9.30 3.05
CA GLY A 415 7.01 7.89 3.45
C GLY A 415 5.79 7.11 2.95
#